data_0ef44f92ffc96b424ffc2cf46ec3cefc
#
_entry.id   0ef44f92ffc96b424ffc2cf46ec3cefc
#
_cell.length_a   1.000
_cell.length_b   1.000
_cell.length_c   1.000
_cell.angle_alpha   90.00
_cell.angle_beta   90.00
_cell.angle_gamma   90.00
#
_symmetry.space_group_name_H-M   'P 1'
#
loop_
_entity.id
_entity.type
_entity.pdbx_description
1 polymer ?
#
loop_
_entity_poly.entity_id
_entity_poly.type
_entity_poly.pdbx_seq_one_letter_code
_entity_poly.pdbx_strand_id
1 'polypeptide(L)'
;MRRFGGDDRIEHLRTGWSLALTPPDACPTPAEAATLADWIAAEVPGTAAGALERAGRPTEGLHGQDIWWRRPLEGVGPRLLRFEGLATEVEVWLDGAQIAATSSMYEALEVEVELSSDHVLWLACRALVPILARKAPRARWRPKMIPNQGLRTVRTTLLGQTPGWTPPYDAVGPYREVSCITR
;
A
#
# COMPACT_ATOMS: atom_id res chain seq x y z
N MET A 1 18.23 -11.17 -6.89
CA MET A 1 17.34 -11.23 -8.06
C MET A 1 17.29 -12.68 -8.52
N ARG A 2 16.26 -13.45 -8.15
CA ARG A 2 16.07 -14.82 -8.64
C ARG A 2 15.62 -14.75 -10.09
N ARG A 3 16.24 -15.55 -10.97
CA ARG A 3 15.78 -15.70 -12.35
C ARG A 3 14.53 -16.59 -12.34
N PHE A 4 13.45 -16.13 -12.95
CA PHE A 4 12.26 -16.95 -13.18
C PHE A 4 12.60 -18.05 -14.21
N GLY A 5 12.18 -19.28 -13.92
CA GLY A 5 12.29 -20.40 -14.87
C GLY A 5 11.28 -20.24 -16.01
N GLY A 6 11.50 -20.93 -17.12
CA GLY A 6 10.67 -20.81 -18.32
C GLY A 6 9.20 -21.29 -18.20
N ASP A 7 8.80 -21.86 -17.06
CA ASP A 7 7.46 -22.41 -16.80
C ASP A 7 6.65 -21.59 -15.79
N ASP A 8 7.17 -20.47 -15.26
CA ASP A 8 6.49 -19.63 -14.29
C ASP A 8 5.27 -18.95 -14.91
N ARG A 9 4.08 -19.22 -14.36
CA ARG A 9 2.86 -18.52 -14.74
C ARG A 9 2.67 -17.29 -13.85
N ILE A 10 2.66 -16.11 -14.45
CA ILE A 10 2.45 -14.83 -13.78
C ILE A 10 1.00 -14.37 -13.99
N GLU A 11 0.28 -14.18 -12.90
CA GLU A 11 -1.02 -13.53 -12.87
C GLU A 11 -0.87 -12.12 -12.28
N HIS A 12 -1.20 -11.08 -13.07
CA HIS A 12 -1.25 -9.71 -12.58
C HIS A 12 -2.57 -9.45 -11.86
N LEU A 13 -2.51 -9.11 -10.59
CA LEU A 13 -3.68 -8.89 -9.73
C LEU A 13 -4.24 -7.46 -9.91
N ARG A 14 -4.80 -7.16 -11.09
CA ARG A 14 -5.20 -5.80 -11.46
C ARG A 14 -6.59 -5.40 -10.98
N THR A 15 -7.52 -6.32 -10.95
CA THR A 15 -8.93 -6.10 -10.62
C THR A 15 -9.36 -6.86 -9.36
N GLY A 16 -10.58 -6.63 -8.91
CA GLY A 16 -11.13 -7.27 -7.71
C GLY A 16 -10.67 -6.64 -6.40
N TRP A 17 -9.97 -5.51 -6.46
CA TRP A 17 -9.57 -4.75 -5.29
C TRP A 17 -10.69 -3.85 -4.79
N SER A 18 -10.73 -3.67 -3.49
CA SER A 18 -11.48 -2.59 -2.83
C SER A 18 -10.64 -1.97 -1.73
N LEU A 19 -10.91 -0.70 -1.42
CA LEU A 19 -10.26 0.02 -0.35
C LEU A 19 -11.26 0.66 0.60
N ALA A 20 -10.85 0.87 1.86
CA ALA A 20 -11.59 1.61 2.86
C ALA A 20 -10.61 2.47 3.70
N LEU A 21 -11.10 3.61 4.19
CA LEU A 21 -10.33 4.56 4.96
C LEU A 21 -10.74 4.49 6.43
N THR A 22 -9.77 4.63 7.33
CA THR A 22 -10.00 4.70 8.78
C THR A 22 -9.11 5.75 9.43
N PRO A 23 -9.48 6.27 10.61
CA PRO A 23 -8.52 6.99 11.43
C PRO A 23 -7.28 6.15 11.70
N PRO A 24 -6.11 6.76 11.97
CA PRO A 24 -4.90 6.03 12.30
C PRO A 24 -5.13 5.05 13.46
N ASP A 25 -4.65 3.83 13.33
CA ASP A 25 -4.71 2.76 14.34
C ASP A 25 -6.12 2.31 14.77
N ALA A 26 -7.18 2.77 14.07
CA ALA A 26 -8.56 2.38 14.39
C ALA A 26 -8.86 0.91 14.07
N CYS A 27 -8.19 0.36 13.07
CA CYS A 27 -8.30 -1.05 12.70
C CYS A 27 -6.87 -1.63 12.63
N PRO A 28 -6.33 -2.18 13.72
CA PRO A 28 -4.98 -2.75 13.73
C PRO A 28 -4.85 -4.03 12.91
N THR A 29 -5.93 -4.79 12.70
CA THR A 29 -5.91 -6.08 12.03
C THR A 29 -6.95 -6.18 10.89
N PRO A 30 -6.80 -7.16 9.95
CA PRO A 30 -7.81 -7.44 8.93
C PRO A 30 -9.19 -7.78 9.49
N ALA A 31 -9.26 -8.40 10.67
CA ALA A 31 -10.54 -8.76 11.29
C ALA A 31 -11.39 -7.51 11.62
N GLU A 32 -10.75 -6.47 12.16
CA GLU A 32 -11.42 -5.20 12.42
C GLU A 32 -11.72 -4.45 11.12
N ALA A 33 -10.78 -4.44 10.20
CA ALA A 33 -10.99 -3.82 8.89
C ALA A 33 -12.15 -4.46 8.12
N ALA A 34 -12.37 -5.77 8.27
CA ALA A 34 -13.47 -6.48 7.62
C ALA A 34 -14.86 -5.97 8.06
N THR A 35 -14.97 -5.35 9.24
CA THR A 35 -16.24 -4.78 9.75
C THR A 35 -16.60 -3.43 9.12
N LEU A 36 -15.69 -2.81 8.38
CA LEU A 36 -15.93 -1.54 7.71
C LEU A 36 -17.02 -1.71 6.63
N ALA A 37 -17.93 -0.75 6.56
CA ALA A 37 -19.05 -0.78 5.62
C ALA A 37 -18.77 -0.04 4.31
N ASP A 38 -17.88 0.95 4.32
CA ASP A 38 -17.63 1.87 3.20
C ASP A 38 -16.43 1.43 2.36
N TRP A 39 -16.62 0.40 1.56
CA TRP A 39 -15.62 -0.10 0.63
C TRP A 39 -15.80 0.47 -0.76
N ILE A 40 -14.71 0.98 -1.34
CA ILE A 40 -14.67 1.60 -2.66
C ILE A 40 -13.90 0.67 -3.61
N ALA A 41 -14.46 0.43 -4.79
CA ALA A 41 -13.77 -0.37 -5.82
C ALA A 41 -12.46 0.31 -6.27
N ALA A 42 -11.42 -0.49 -6.44
CA ALA A 42 -10.10 -0.03 -6.80
C ALA A 42 -9.44 -0.94 -7.83
N GLU A 43 -8.40 -0.42 -8.48
CA GLU A 43 -7.57 -1.14 -9.44
C GLU A 43 -6.09 -0.99 -9.07
N VAL A 44 -5.31 -1.98 -9.45
CA VAL A 44 -3.84 -2.03 -9.27
C VAL A 44 -3.17 -2.27 -10.63
N PRO A 45 -2.16 -1.50 -11.00
CA PRO A 45 -1.54 -0.38 -10.30
C PRO A 45 -2.48 0.81 -10.08
N GLY A 46 -2.45 1.37 -8.87
CA GLY A 46 -3.28 2.51 -8.54
C GLY A 46 -2.97 3.11 -7.17
N THR A 47 -3.57 4.25 -6.90
CA THR A 47 -3.49 4.92 -5.60
C THR A 47 -4.88 5.10 -5.01
N ALA A 48 -4.94 5.29 -3.70
CA ALA A 48 -6.20 5.60 -3.02
C ALA A 48 -6.83 6.88 -3.58
N ALA A 49 -6.04 7.92 -3.85
CA ALA A 49 -6.53 9.14 -4.46
C ALA A 49 -7.23 8.87 -5.81
N GLY A 50 -6.62 8.07 -6.69
CA GLY A 50 -7.22 7.74 -7.98
C GLY A 50 -8.51 6.91 -7.87
N ALA A 51 -8.61 6.01 -6.88
CA ALA A 51 -9.85 5.25 -6.63
C ALA A 51 -10.97 6.15 -6.08
N LEU A 52 -10.64 7.03 -5.13
CA LEU A 52 -11.57 8.00 -4.55
C LEU A 52 -12.08 8.99 -5.60
N GLU A 53 -11.20 9.51 -6.45
CA GLU A 53 -11.57 10.42 -7.55
C GLU A 53 -12.58 9.77 -8.50
N ARG A 54 -12.34 8.51 -8.90
CA ARG A 54 -13.32 7.74 -9.71
C ARG A 54 -14.66 7.53 -9.02
N ALA A 55 -14.65 7.44 -7.68
CA ALA A 55 -15.86 7.32 -6.86
C ALA A 55 -16.52 8.67 -6.53
N GLY A 56 -15.99 9.80 -7.02
CA GLY A 56 -16.49 11.13 -6.71
C GLY A 56 -16.30 11.54 -5.24
N ARG A 57 -15.25 11.02 -4.58
CA ARG A 57 -14.94 11.22 -3.15
C ARG A 57 -13.76 12.19 -2.98
N PRO A 58 -13.67 12.90 -1.83
CA PRO A 58 -12.51 13.72 -1.50
C PRO A 58 -11.20 12.95 -1.52
N THR A 59 -10.13 13.57 -2.01
CA THR A 59 -8.80 12.94 -2.21
C THR A 59 -7.70 13.57 -1.34
N GLU A 60 -8.05 14.53 -0.50
CA GLU A 60 -7.11 15.27 0.33
C GLU A 60 -6.86 14.57 1.68
N GLY A 61 -5.66 14.75 2.22
CA GLY A 61 -5.29 14.34 3.57
C GLY A 61 -5.17 12.84 3.79
N LEU A 62 -4.93 12.07 2.74
CA LEU A 62 -4.85 10.60 2.81
C LEU A 62 -3.68 10.11 3.66
N HIS A 63 -2.59 10.88 3.76
CA HIS A 63 -1.49 10.58 4.67
C HIS A 63 -1.86 10.68 6.16
N GLY A 64 -3.02 11.24 6.49
CA GLY A 64 -3.58 11.29 7.84
C GLY A 64 -4.46 10.11 8.20
N GLN A 65 -4.65 9.15 7.33
CA GLN A 65 -5.55 8.02 7.50
C GLN A 65 -4.84 6.69 7.22
N ASP A 66 -5.27 5.62 7.88
CA ASP A 66 -4.94 4.27 7.47
C ASP A 66 -5.86 3.89 6.32
N ILE A 67 -5.30 3.28 5.27
CA ILE A 67 -6.06 2.84 4.10
C ILE A 67 -5.87 1.35 3.92
N TRP A 68 -6.96 0.64 4.13
CA TRP A 68 -7.04 -0.78 3.94
C TRP A 68 -7.43 -1.11 2.51
N TRP A 69 -6.64 -1.97 1.88
CA TRP A 69 -6.95 -2.58 0.58
C TRP A 69 -7.22 -4.07 0.80
N ARG A 70 -8.16 -4.63 0.04
CA ARG A 70 -8.40 -6.06 0.05
C ARG A 70 -8.72 -6.58 -1.34
N ARG A 71 -8.37 -7.84 -1.57
CA ARG A 71 -8.71 -8.59 -2.77
C ARG A 71 -8.87 -10.08 -2.44
N PRO A 72 -9.93 -10.76 -2.91
CA PRO A 72 -9.98 -12.22 -2.90
C PRO A 72 -8.80 -12.80 -3.69
N LEU A 73 -8.21 -13.87 -3.19
CA LEU A 73 -7.10 -14.58 -3.81
C LEU A 73 -7.42 -16.07 -3.81
N GLU A 74 -7.64 -16.62 -4.98
CA GLU A 74 -8.00 -18.02 -5.19
C GLU A 74 -6.78 -18.82 -5.61
N GLY A 75 -6.78 -20.12 -5.29
CA GLY A 75 -5.78 -21.05 -5.74
C GLY A 75 -5.36 -22.07 -4.70
N VAL A 76 -4.57 -23.03 -5.13
CA VAL A 76 -4.02 -24.10 -4.29
C VAL A 76 -2.55 -24.29 -4.60
N GLY A 77 -1.75 -24.56 -3.57
CA GLY A 77 -0.32 -24.80 -3.64
C GLY A 77 0.55 -23.56 -3.51
N PRO A 78 1.87 -23.71 -3.68
CA PRO A 78 2.84 -22.66 -3.46
C PRO A 78 2.70 -21.51 -4.48
N ARG A 79 2.77 -20.28 -3.99
CA ARG A 79 2.75 -19.06 -4.77
C ARG A 79 3.82 -18.10 -4.29
N LEU A 80 4.30 -17.27 -5.22
CA LEU A 80 5.10 -16.11 -4.91
C LEU A 80 4.25 -14.86 -5.15
N LEU A 81 3.92 -14.13 -4.10
CA LEU A 81 3.32 -12.80 -4.20
C LEU A 81 4.43 -11.78 -4.40
N ARG A 82 4.31 -10.96 -5.42
CA ARG A 82 5.28 -9.90 -5.73
C ARG A 82 4.59 -8.56 -5.85
N PHE A 83 5.09 -7.59 -5.09
CA PHE A 83 4.65 -6.21 -5.05
C PHE A 83 5.79 -5.34 -5.55
N GLU A 84 5.64 -4.74 -6.74
CA GLU A 84 6.69 -3.92 -7.37
C GLU A 84 6.86 -2.55 -6.70
N GLY A 85 5.87 -2.09 -5.94
CA GLY A 85 5.94 -0.86 -5.16
C GLY A 85 4.67 -0.56 -4.40
N LEU A 86 4.84 -0.36 -3.10
CA LEU A 86 3.79 -0.03 -2.15
C LEU A 86 4.12 1.31 -1.48
N ALA A 87 3.20 2.25 -1.49
CA ALA A 87 3.40 3.57 -0.90
C ALA A 87 2.60 3.69 0.42
N THR A 88 3.29 3.84 1.55
CA THR A 88 4.74 3.78 1.83
C THR A 88 5.02 2.82 2.98
N GLU A 89 4.38 3.04 4.15
CA GLU A 89 4.40 2.14 5.32
C GLU A 89 3.25 1.15 5.14
N VAL A 90 3.55 -0.05 4.67
CA VAL A 90 2.52 -1.01 4.29
C VAL A 90 2.78 -2.37 4.93
N GLU A 91 1.76 -2.90 5.57
CA GLU A 91 1.71 -4.27 6.06
C GLU A 91 0.92 -5.11 5.07
N VAL A 92 1.44 -6.30 4.76
CA VAL A 92 0.80 -7.28 3.88
C VAL A 92 0.29 -8.43 4.72
N TRP A 93 -0.98 -8.76 4.55
CA TRP A 93 -1.64 -9.80 5.30
C TRP A 93 -2.31 -10.81 4.36
N LEU A 94 -2.27 -12.07 4.72
CA LEU A 94 -3.06 -13.12 4.11
C LEU A 94 -4.06 -13.61 5.16
N ASP A 95 -5.35 -13.40 4.90
CA ASP A 95 -6.43 -13.56 5.87
C ASP A 95 -6.16 -12.73 7.14
N GLY A 96 -5.88 -13.37 8.26
CA GLY A 96 -5.56 -12.73 9.53
C GLY A 96 -4.08 -12.74 9.91
N ALA A 97 -3.20 -13.31 9.07
CA ALA A 97 -1.77 -13.42 9.35
C ALA A 97 -0.98 -12.35 8.59
N GLN A 98 -0.18 -11.56 9.30
CA GLN A 98 0.77 -10.65 8.67
C GLN A 98 1.94 -11.46 8.06
N ILE A 99 2.09 -11.40 6.75
CA ILE A 99 3.09 -12.16 6.00
C ILE A 99 4.31 -11.33 5.62
N ALA A 100 4.18 -10.00 5.55
CA ALA A 100 5.28 -9.09 5.26
C ALA A 100 4.95 -7.66 5.66
N ALA A 101 5.96 -6.78 5.62
CA ALA A 101 5.81 -5.33 5.73
C ALA A 101 6.92 -4.62 4.96
N THR A 102 6.66 -3.39 4.54
CA THR A 102 7.65 -2.50 3.92
C THR A 102 7.51 -1.09 4.44
N SER A 103 8.63 -0.36 4.52
CA SER A 103 8.71 1.07 4.83
C SER A 103 9.35 1.86 3.67
N SER A 104 9.34 1.29 2.48
CA SER A 104 9.94 1.89 1.28
C SER A 104 9.04 1.70 0.07
N MET A 105 8.63 2.80 -0.55
CA MET A 105 7.87 2.69 -1.80
C MET A 105 8.73 2.30 -3.01
N TYR A 106 10.05 2.28 -2.89
CA TYR A 106 10.98 2.07 -4.01
C TYR A 106 11.54 0.65 -4.09
N GLU A 107 11.21 -0.20 -3.14
CA GLU A 107 11.70 -1.58 -3.08
C GLU A 107 10.56 -2.54 -3.41
N ALA A 108 10.86 -3.53 -4.24
CA ALA A 108 9.93 -4.61 -4.50
C ALA A 108 9.93 -5.57 -3.30
N LEU A 109 8.75 -6.06 -2.94
CA LEU A 109 8.55 -7.04 -1.88
C LEU A 109 8.12 -8.36 -2.50
N GLU A 110 8.76 -9.45 -2.10
CA GLU A 110 8.42 -10.80 -2.53
C GLU A 110 8.14 -11.68 -1.30
N VAL A 111 7.04 -12.42 -1.34
CA VAL A 111 6.61 -13.30 -0.24
C VAL A 111 6.14 -14.63 -0.79
N GLU A 112 6.74 -15.73 -0.33
CA GLU A 112 6.26 -17.08 -0.62
C GLU A 112 5.11 -17.42 0.33
N VAL A 113 4.01 -17.92 -0.23
CA VAL A 113 2.81 -18.33 0.50
C VAL A 113 2.32 -19.68 0.01
N GLU A 114 1.63 -20.42 0.88
CA GLU A 114 0.93 -21.65 0.52
C GLU A 114 -0.57 -21.36 0.52
N LEU A 115 -1.22 -21.50 -0.63
CA LEU A 115 -2.66 -21.34 -0.75
C LEU A 115 -3.35 -22.68 -0.64
N SER A 116 -4.47 -22.75 0.06
CA SER A 116 -5.24 -23.98 0.28
C SER A 116 -6.64 -23.95 -0.35
N SER A 117 -7.18 -22.76 -0.54
CA SER A 117 -8.49 -22.51 -1.15
C SER A 117 -8.66 -21.02 -1.41
N ASP A 118 -9.79 -20.45 -0.98
CA ASP A 118 -10.10 -19.03 -1.04
C ASP A 118 -9.43 -18.29 0.12
N HIS A 119 -8.67 -17.29 -0.20
CA HIS A 119 -7.99 -16.40 0.73
C HIS A 119 -8.37 -14.95 0.48
N VAL A 120 -8.07 -14.07 1.40
CA VAL A 120 -8.14 -12.63 1.19
C VAL A 120 -6.76 -12.02 1.43
N LEU A 121 -6.24 -11.39 0.39
CA LEU A 121 -5.03 -10.58 0.46
C LEU A 121 -5.39 -9.18 0.93
N TRP A 122 -4.72 -8.71 1.98
CA TRP A 122 -4.93 -7.38 2.56
C TRP A 122 -3.64 -6.58 2.54
N LEU A 123 -3.77 -5.28 2.30
CA LEU A 123 -2.70 -4.31 2.48
C LEU A 123 -3.19 -3.22 3.44
N ALA A 124 -2.48 -3.03 4.54
CA ALA A 124 -2.72 -1.92 5.47
C ALA A 124 -1.69 -0.82 5.18
N CYS A 125 -2.08 0.19 4.44
CA CYS A 125 -1.25 1.38 4.23
C CYS A 125 -1.43 2.31 5.43
N ARG A 126 -0.43 2.39 6.28
CA ARG A 126 -0.49 3.14 7.54
C ARG A 126 -0.32 4.63 7.32
N ALA A 127 -1.01 5.42 8.11
CA ALA A 127 -0.96 6.89 8.06
C ALA A 127 0.47 7.43 8.21
N LEU A 128 0.93 8.25 7.28
CA LEU A 128 2.26 8.84 7.34
C LEU A 128 2.34 10.02 8.31
N VAL A 129 1.27 10.78 8.51
CA VAL A 129 1.30 11.98 9.38
C VAL A 129 1.82 11.69 10.78
N PRO A 130 1.36 10.65 11.50
CA PRO A 130 1.91 10.29 12.81
C PRO A 130 3.39 9.88 12.75
N ILE A 131 3.80 9.20 11.66
CA ILE A 131 5.18 8.75 11.45
C ILE A 131 6.10 9.93 11.22
N LEU A 132 5.70 10.87 10.38
CA LEU A 132 6.46 12.09 10.07
C LEU A 132 6.59 13.05 11.26
N ALA A 133 5.69 12.97 12.23
CA ALA A 133 5.73 13.74 13.47
C ALA A 133 6.70 13.18 14.51
N ARG A 134 7.19 11.95 14.33
CA ARG A 134 8.13 11.32 15.28
C ARG A 134 9.45 12.09 15.34
N LYS A 135 10.05 12.12 16.54
CA LYS A 135 11.38 12.70 16.71
C LYS A 135 12.41 11.91 15.90
N ALA A 136 13.03 12.59 14.95
CA ALA A 136 14.03 11.99 14.06
C ALA A 136 15.41 12.62 14.29
N PRO A 137 16.51 11.99 13.85
CA PRO A 137 17.83 12.58 13.90
C PRO A 137 17.87 13.94 13.20
N ARG A 138 18.57 14.89 13.80
CA ARG A 138 18.69 16.24 13.27
C ARG A 138 19.50 16.23 11.96
N ALA A 139 18.87 16.62 10.85
CA ALA A 139 19.59 16.84 9.61
C ALA A 139 20.25 18.22 9.58
N ARG A 140 21.42 18.30 8.92
CA ARG A 140 22.19 19.54 8.80
C ARG A 140 21.57 20.55 7.81
N TRP A 141 20.64 20.13 6.99
CA TRP A 141 20.01 20.95 5.96
C TRP A 141 18.48 20.88 6.05
N ARG A 142 17.81 21.95 5.61
CA ARG A 142 16.37 22.06 5.64
C ARG A 142 15.89 22.69 4.32
N PRO A 143 15.31 21.92 3.39
CA PRO A 143 14.77 22.46 2.15
C PRO A 143 13.55 23.33 2.45
N LYS A 144 13.52 24.53 1.87
CA LYS A 144 12.41 25.48 2.06
C LYS A 144 11.15 25.07 1.31
N MET A 145 11.29 24.30 0.21
CA MET A 145 10.19 23.88 -0.65
C MET A 145 9.28 22.82 -0.03
N ILE A 146 9.76 22.11 0.98
CA ILE A 146 9.05 20.99 1.60
C ILE A 146 8.65 21.39 3.01
N PRO A 147 7.35 21.64 3.27
CA PRO A 147 6.89 22.04 4.60
C PRO A 147 7.17 20.98 5.65
N ASN A 148 6.87 19.70 5.35
CA ASN A 148 7.07 18.60 6.28
C ASN A 148 8.48 18.05 6.22
N GLN A 149 9.30 18.43 7.19
CA GLN A 149 10.70 18.03 7.25
C GLN A 149 10.89 16.57 7.67
N GLY A 150 9.87 15.90 8.21
CA GLY A 150 9.88 14.48 8.53
C GLY A 150 10.04 13.57 7.30
N LEU A 151 9.65 14.02 6.11
CA LEU A 151 9.80 13.28 4.85
C LEU A 151 11.24 12.83 4.56
N ARG A 152 12.25 13.48 5.14
CA ARG A 152 13.65 13.07 5.01
C ARG A 152 13.96 11.73 5.66
N THR A 153 13.11 11.26 6.55
CA THR A 153 13.31 10.02 7.32
C THR A 153 12.49 8.86 6.81
N VAL A 154 11.70 9.08 5.75
CA VAL A 154 10.82 8.10 5.15
C VAL A 154 11.17 7.94 3.67
N ARG A 155 11.19 6.72 3.17
CA ARG A 155 11.49 6.41 1.77
C ARG A 155 10.21 6.50 0.90
N THR A 156 9.74 7.73 0.70
CA THR A 156 8.51 8.03 -0.03
C THR A 156 8.75 9.11 -1.11
N THR A 157 7.74 9.31 -1.97
CA THR A 157 7.77 10.34 -2.99
C THR A 157 7.54 11.73 -2.39
N LEU A 158 8.03 12.76 -3.09
CA LEU A 158 7.70 14.16 -2.82
C LEU A 158 6.51 14.66 -3.66
N LEU A 159 5.95 13.82 -4.52
CA LEU A 159 4.72 14.15 -5.25
C LEU A 159 3.59 14.42 -4.25
N GLY A 160 2.88 15.53 -4.45
CA GLY A 160 1.85 15.98 -3.51
C GLY A 160 2.39 16.76 -2.29
N GLN A 161 3.70 16.72 -2.01
CA GLN A 161 4.32 17.29 -0.82
C GLN A 161 5.13 18.57 -1.09
N THR A 162 5.09 19.08 -2.32
CA THR A 162 5.78 20.30 -2.76
C THR A 162 4.77 21.34 -3.27
N PRO A 163 4.20 22.17 -2.39
CA PRO A 163 3.19 23.18 -2.75
C PRO A 163 3.67 24.08 -3.88
N GLY A 164 2.80 24.28 -4.88
CA GLY A 164 3.11 25.09 -6.07
C GLY A 164 3.90 24.36 -7.17
N TRP A 165 4.40 23.13 -6.92
CA TRP A 165 5.15 22.34 -7.89
C TRP A 165 4.42 21.09 -8.31
N THR A 166 3.68 20.48 -7.39
CA THR A 166 2.90 19.27 -7.66
C THR A 166 1.47 19.46 -7.16
N PRO A 167 0.47 18.81 -7.81
CA PRO A 167 -0.88 18.74 -7.24
C PRO A 167 -0.87 18.13 -5.83
N PRO A 168 -1.76 18.51 -4.94
CA PRO A 168 -1.77 18.06 -3.54
C PRO A 168 -2.39 16.66 -3.38
N TYR A 169 -1.92 15.68 -4.15
CA TYR A 169 -2.37 14.30 -4.07
C TYR A 169 -1.39 13.45 -3.27
N ASP A 170 -1.88 12.79 -2.24
CA ASP A 170 -1.10 11.84 -1.47
C ASP A 170 -1.04 10.49 -2.19
N ALA A 171 0.18 10.02 -2.47
CA ALA A 171 0.38 8.71 -3.07
C ALA A 171 0.33 7.63 -1.97
N VAL A 172 -0.80 6.91 -1.88
CA VAL A 172 -1.00 5.83 -0.91
C VAL A 172 -1.55 4.60 -1.63
N GLY A 173 -0.93 3.44 -1.41
CA GLY A 173 -1.40 2.17 -1.97
C GLY A 173 -0.42 1.49 -2.93
N PRO A 174 -0.87 0.43 -3.61
CA PRO A 174 -0.08 -0.36 -4.56
C PRO A 174 0.03 0.37 -5.92
N TYR A 175 0.91 1.36 -5.99
CA TYR A 175 1.05 2.22 -7.17
C TYR A 175 1.78 1.55 -8.35
N ARG A 176 2.34 0.35 -8.14
CA ARG A 176 2.92 -0.52 -9.16
C ARG A 176 2.25 -1.88 -9.17
N GLU A 177 2.63 -2.72 -10.12
CA GLU A 177 2.05 -4.06 -10.29
C GLU A 177 2.14 -4.92 -9.03
N VAL A 178 1.06 -5.66 -8.79
CA VAL A 178 1.01 -6.76 -7.84
C VAL A 178 0.75 -8.02 -8.63
N SER A 179 1.54 -9.07 -8.38
CA SER A 179 1.48 -10.32 -9.12
C SER A 179 1.45 -11.52 -8.19
N CYS A 180 0.73 -12.56 -8.63
CA CYS A 180 0.76 -13.90 -8.06
C CYS A 180 1.45 -14.83 -9.06
N ILE A 181 2.51 -15.50 -8.66
CA ILE A 181 3.37 -16.31 -9.52
C ILE A 181 3.27 -17.75 -9.08
N THR A 182 2.89 -18.64 -10.00
CA THR A 182 2.92 -20.10 -9.83
C THR A 182 4.23 -20.61 -10.42
N ARG A 183 4.94 -21.42 -9.67
CA ARG A 183 6.13 -22.13 -10.12
C ARG A 183 5.79 -23.54 -10.53
#